data_8da6435ea1ca3df03e1f6ce477e436f4
#
_entry.id   8da6435ea1ca3df03e1f6ce477e436f4
#
_cell.length_a   1.000
_cell.length_b   1.000
_cell.length_c   1.000
_cell.angle_alpha   90.00
_cell.angle_beta   90.00
_cell.angle_gamma   90.00
#
_symmetry.space_group_name_H-M   'P 1'
#
loop_
_entity.id
_entity.type
_entity.pdbx_description
1 polymer ?
#
loop_
_entity_poly.entity_id
_entity_poly.type
_entity_poly.pdbx_seq_one_letter_code
_entity_poly.pdbx_strand_id
1 'polypeptide(L)'
;MISRTSTQKYKSAPDNLREIGKQLGVANLLEGSVQKAADAVHINVQLIRAATDEHLWAESYNRKLNDIFTVEGEVAGAIADQLNAKLRGAEKQVITAKLTSNPEASDAYLRGSALFRKSDDASMDTAQQFLEQAVRLDPGFATAWALLARLHAWQFSGSDATDARRASARAALDTALRLQPDLAEVRLAQGYYQYWVEKDYAAAARYLEQLMAKWPNNAEILGALGRISERQGHWDQAGNYLERAFALDPMSRVARRNAIDLRFQTREYGSALRLIDDGLNLQPDDLDLIACKVLVYQWLGQLDQADAVISGLHPRTAEDLPVFAITNQARFRRAYAGAISQLQALQPDRGSGSADWAFSTFNICLGDLRRLSGNASGAKANYTQARDALEALLKNQPNNADLYNMLASVYCGLGDRKAAMKNADRAVEMTPLSKDAITGAGYESTRARIEAQFGDGDHAIPALARLLKFPGYVTPTVLRLDPDFDLLRGDPRFQKLCEENPK
;
A
#
# COMPACT_ATOMS: atom_id res chain seq x y z
N MET A 1 4.70 -21.84 3.50
CA MET A 1 3.44 -21.88 4.28
C MET A 1 2.66 -20.64 3.88
N ILE A 2 1.40 -20.78 3.49
CA ILE A 2 0.56 -19.65 3.09
C ILE A 2 0.03 -18.94 4.33
N SER A 3 -0.12 -17.63 4.28
CA SER A 3 -0.48 -16.80 5.43
C SER A 3 -1.90 -17.06 5.95
N ARG A 4 -2.15 -16.73 7.23
CA ARG A 4 -3.48 -16.78 7.86
C ARG A 4 -4.52 -15.97 7.07
N THR A 5 -4.13 -14.85 6.47
CA THR A 5 -5.01 -13.99 5.67
C THR A 5 -5.59 -14.72 4.47
N SER A 6 -4.77 -15.55 3.83
CA SER A 6 -5.13 -16.37 2.68
C SER A 6 -6.18 -17.44 2.99
N THR A 7 -6.25 -17.91 4.24
CA THR A 7 -7.16 -18.98 4.65
C THR A 7 -8.42 -18.46 5.34
N GLN A 8 -8.49 -17.19 5.68
CA GLN A 8 -9.61 -16.63 6.46
C GLN A 8 -10.96 -16.69 5.73
N LYS A 9 -10.95 -16.61 4.40
CA LYS A 9 -12.12 -16.76 3.54
C LYS A 9 -12.83 -18.11 3.70
N TYR A 10 -12.08 -19.17 4.01
CA TYR A 10 -12.58 -20.54 4.09
C TYR A 10 -13.06 -20.95 5.48
N LYS A 11 -13.04 -20.03 6.46
CA LYS A 11 -13.40 -20.31 7.87
C LYS A 11 -14.85 -20.74 8.11
N SER A 12 -15.77 -20.45 7.19
CA SER A 12 -17.21 -20.63 7.42
C SER A 12 -17.90 -21.47 6.35
N ALA A 13 -17.18 -21.97 5.37
CA ALA A 13 -17.74 -22.80 4.30
C ALA A 13 -16.98 -24.11 4.20
N PRO A 14 -17.64 -25.27 4.34
CA PRO A 14 -17.03 -26.55 4.00
C PRO A 14 -16.98 -26.68 2.48
N ASP A 15 -16.11 -25.89 1.84
CA ASP A 15 -15.82 -26.02 0.43
C ASP A 15 -14.97 -27.29 0.21
N ASN A 16 -15.01 -27.81 -1.02
CA ASN A 16 -14.19 -28.92 -1.44
C ASN A 16 -12.71 -28.60 -1.22
N LEU A 17 -12.05 -29.30 -0.29
CA LEU A 17 -10.65 -29.07 0.09
C LEU A 17 -9.69 -29.16 -1.09
N ARG A 18 -10.03 -29.93 -2.14
CA ARG A 18 -9.26 -29.98 -3.40
C ARG A 18 -9.29 -28.66 -4.14
N GLU A 19 -10.44 -28.00 -4.15
CA GLU A 19 -10.58 -26.70 -4.79
C GLU A 19 -9.87 -25.62 -4.01
N ILE A 20 -9.97 -25.63 -2.68
CA ILE A 20 -9.19 -24.75 -1.80
C ILE A 20 -7.69 -24.94 -2.03
N GLY A 21 -7.22 -26.19 -2.08
CA GLY A 21 -5.82 -26.50 -2.36
C GLY A 21 -5.33 -25.95 -3.70
N LYS A 22 -6.16 -26.04 -4.75
CA LYS A 22 -5.85 -25.45 -6.06
C LYS A 22 -5.82 -23.92 -6.02
N GLN A 23 -6.83 -23.29 -5.41
CA GLN A 23 -6.91 -21.83 -5.30
C GLN A 23 -5.75 -21.24 -4.50
N LEU A 24 -5.30 -21.94 -3.48
CA LEU A 24 -4.17 -21.55 -2.64
C LEU A 24 -2.81 -22.01 -3.21
N GLY A 25 -2.79 -22.89 -4.21
CA GLY A 25 -1.55 -23.47 -4.75
C GLY A 25 -0.79 -24.31 -3.74
N VAL A 26 -1.48 -25.01 -2.82
CA VAL A 26 -0.87 -25.80 -1.74
C VAL A 26 -1.13 -27.29 -1.86
N ALA A 27 -0.14 -28.09 -1.47
CA ALA A 27 -0.27 -29.56 -1.45
C ALA A 27 -1.00 -30.06 -0.21
N ASN A 28 -0.92 -29.35 0.91
CA ASN A 28 -1.51 -29.74 2.18
C ASN A 28 -2.28 -28.58 2.81
N LEU A 29 -3.37 -28.91 3.51
CA LEU A 29 -4.21 -27.97 4.26
C LEU A 29 -4.20 -28.34 5.74
N LEU A 30 -4.16 -27.34 6.60
CA LEU A 30 -4.36 -27.50 8.03
C LEU A 30 -5.76 -27.00 8.36
N GLU A 31 -6.59 -27.89 8.90
CA GLU A 31 -7.89 -27.54 9.46
C GLU A 31 -7.88 -27.67 10.97
N GLY A 32 -8.69 -26.87 11.64
CA GLY A 32 -8.85 -26.99 13.07
C GLY A 32 -10.04 -26.21 13.60
N SER A 33 -10.49 -26.63 14.79
CA SER A 33 -11.51 -25.94 15.56
C SER A 33 -11.00 -25.61 16.95
N VAL A 34 -11.41 -24.45 17.47
CA VAL A 34 -11.10 -24.01 18.82
C VAL A 34 -12.41 -23.78 19.56
N GLN A 35 -12.61 -24.50 20.65
CA GLN A 35 -13.78 -24.33 21.54
C GLN A 35 -13.27 -23.86 22.90
N LYS A 36 -13.83 -22.76 23.38
CA LYS A 36 -13.51 -22.19 24.70
C LYS A 36 -14.66 -22.48 25.65
N ALA A 37 -14.36 -23.07 26.80
CA ALA A 37 -15.30 -23.32 27.89
C ALA A 37 -14.65 -22.84 29.20
N ALA A 38 -15.14 -21.72 29.76
CA ALA A 38 -14.57 -21.07 30.93
C ALA A 38 -13.06 -20.76 30.75
N ASP A 39 -12.21 -21.42 31.53
CA ASP A 39 -10.75 -21.30 31.51
C ASP A 39 -10.06 -22.43 30.71
N ALA A 40 -10.82 -23.31 30.09
CA ALA A 40 -10.34 -24.41 29.27
C ALA A 40 -10.54 -24.13 27.76
N VAL A 41 -9.59 -24.62 26.98
CA VAL A 41 -9.63 -24.56 25.51
C VAL A 41 -9.47 -25.98 24.96
N HIS A 42 -10.42 -26.39 24.12
CA HIS A 42 -10.33 -27.61 23.33
C HIS A 42 -9.99 -27.27 21.90
N ILE A 43 -8.89 -27.81 21.39
CA ILE A 43 -8.38 -27.54 20.04
C ILE A 43 -8.28 -28.87 19.31
N ASN A 44 -8.98 -28.99 18.17
CA ASN A 44 -8.80 -30.09 17.24
C ASN A 44 -8.04 -29.57 16.03
N VAL A 45 -7.05 -30.33 15.58
CA VAL A 45 -6.22 -29.93 14.41
C VAL A 45 -6.02 -31.17 13.55
N GLN A 46 -6.10 -31.02 12.24
CA GLN A 46 -5.83 -32.04 11.25
C GLN A 46 -5.07 -31.48 10.05
N LEU A 47 -4.11 -32.26 9.57
CA LEU A 47 -3.35 -31.99 8.36
C LEU A 47 -3.87 -32.90 7.24
N ILE A 48 -4.27 -32.31 6.12
CA ILE A 48 -4.95 -33.01 5.03
C ILE A 48 -4.17 -32.79 3.74
N ARG A 49 -3.97 -33.84 2.95
CA ARG A 49 -3.43 -33.73 1.59
C ARG A 49 -4.52 -33.23 0.66
N ALA A 50 -4.39 -31.99 0.16
CA ALA A 50 -5.44 -31.30 -0.60
C ALA A 50 -5.87 -32.08 -1.87
N ALA A 51 -4.94 -32.74 -2.57
CA ALA A 51 -5.22 -33.42 -3.83
C ALA A 51 -6.09 -34.69 -3.65
N THR A 52 -5.97 -35.40 -2.53
CA THR A 52 -6.61 -36.70 -2.28
C THR A 52 -7.64 -36.70 -1.16
N ASP A 53 -7.73 -35.59 -0.40
CA ASP A 53 -8.59 -35.46 0.78
C ASP A 53 -8.17 -36.47 1.92
N GLU A 54 -6.91 -36.88 1.92
CA GLU A 54 -6.34 -37.84 2.85
C GLU A 54 -5.86 -37.14 4.11
N HIS A 55 -6.32 -37.55 5.26
CA HIS A 55 -5.83 -37.08 6.55
C HIS A 55 -4.43 -37.64 6.82
N LEU A 56 -3.43 -36.76 6.80
CA LEU A 56 -2.05 -37.12 7.09
C LEU A 56 -1.76 -37.20 8.59
N TRP A 57 -2.47 -36.38 9.38
CA TRP A 57 -2.33 -36.29 10.81
C TRP A 57 -3.56 -35.60 11.42
N ALA A 58 -3.97 -36.03 12.62
CA ALA A 58 -5.02 -35.38 13.40
C ALA A 58 -4.73 -35.51 14.87
N GLU A 59 -4.91 -34.43 15.64
CA GLU A 59 -4.70 -34.43 17.09
C GLU A 59 -5.64 -33.45 17.80
N SER A 60 -5.93 -33.78 19.09
CA SER A 60 -6.79 -32.97 19.93
C SER A 60 -6.06 -32.55 21.19
N TYR A 61 -6.13 -31.25 21.52
CA TYR A 61 -5.49 -30.67 22.68
C TYR A 61 -6.54 -30.15 23.64
N ASN A 62 -6.46 -30.55 24.91
CA ASN A 62 -7.23 -29.99 26.01
C ASN A 62 -6.26 -29.25 26.93
N ARG A 63 -6.39 -27.96 27.04
CA ARG A 63 -5.47 -27.11 27.81
C ARG A 63 -6.21 -26.00 28.56
N LYS A 64 -5.57 -25.46 29.59
CA LYS A 64 -6.04 -24.18 30.18
C LYS A 64 -5.77 -23.02 29.24
N LEU A 65 -6.57 -21.99 29.32
CA LEU A 65 -6.44 -20.79 28.47
C LEU A 65 -5.03 -20.17 28.53
N ASN A 66 -4.39 -20.21 29.70
CA ASN A 66 -3.03 -19.72 29.91
C ASN A 66 -1.95 -20.55 29.20
N ASP A 67 -2.26 -21.79 28.82
CA ASP A 67 -1.33 -22.73 28.17
C ASP A 67 -1.50 -22.77 26.64
N ILE A 68 -2.39 -21.95 26.10
CA ILE A 68 -2.74 -21.96 24.67
C ILE A 68 -1.51 -21.73 23.76
N PHE A 69 -0.56 -20.91 24.22
CA PHE A 69 0.68 -20.63 23.48
C PHE A 69 1.65 -21.81 23.44
N THR A 70 1.56 -22.73 24.42
CA THR A 70 2.34 -23.97 24.40
C THR A 70 1.80 -24.89 23.30
N VAL A 71 0.48 -24.90 23.10
CA VAL A 71 -0.18 -25.68 22.04
C VAL A 71 0.20 -25.18 20.64
N GLU A 72 0.34 -23.89 20.42
CA GLU A 72 0.78 -23.36 19.11
C GLU A 72 2.16 -23.92 18.72
N GLY A 73 3.11 -23.97 19.65
CA GLY A 73 4.42 -24.56 19.43
C GLY A 73 4.38 -26.08 19.23
N GLU A 74 3.55 -26.81 20.03
CA GLU A 74 3.34 -28.26 19.89
C GLU A 74 2.75 -28.59 18.52
N VAL A 75 1.70 -27.91 18.10
CA VAL A 75 1.04 -28.09 16.79
C VAL A 75 2.02 -27.79 15.64
N ALA A 76 2.73 -26.68 15.70
CA ALA A 76 3.69 -26.30 14.66
C ALA A 76 4.84 -27.33 14.55
N GLY A 77 5.33 -27.83 15.67
CA GLY A 77 6.33 -28.91 15.72
C GLY A 77 5.81 -30.20 15.10
N ALA A 78 4.61 -30.63 15.47
CA ALA A 78 3.99 -31.86 14.94
C ALA A 78 3.73 -31.75 13.40
N ILE A 79 3.29 -30.60 12.91
CA ILE A 79 3.13 -30.35 11.48
C ILE A 79 4.48 -30.46 10.74
N ALA A 80 5.53 -29.86 11.28
CA ALA A 80 6.85 -29.88 10.67
C ALA A 80 7.40 -31.34 10.61
N ASP A 81 7.20 -32.12 11.66
CA ASP A 81 7.60 -33.53 11.71
C ASP A 81 6.81 -34.37 10.69
N GLN A 82 5.49 -34.18 10.56
CA GLN A 82 4.65 -34.88 9.58
C GLN A 82 5.00 -34.53 8.12
N LEU A 83 5.38 -33.31 7.87
CA LEU A 83 5.81 -32.86 6.53
C LEU A 83 7.28 -33.20 6.24
N ASN A 84 7.97 -33.94 7.13
CA ASN A 84 9.42 -34.20 7.04
C ASN A 84 10.25 -32.92 6.81
N ALA A 85 9.77 -31.81 7.29
CA ALA A 85 10.48 -30.54 7.22
C ALA A 85 11.67 -30.60 8.17
N LYS A 86 12.89 -30.61 7.63
CA LYS A 86 14.13 -30.54 8.43
C LYS A 86 14.26 -29.14 9.01
N LEU A 87 13.58 -28.90 10.13
CA LEU A 87 13.75 -27.66 10.88
C LEU A 87 15.17 -27.60 11.46
N ARG A 88 15.91 -26.57 11.12
CA ARG A 88 17.21 -26.28 11.76
C ARG A 88 16.95 -25.81 13.20
N GLY A 89 17.92 -26.04 14.09
CA GLY A 89 17.74 -25.75 15.53
C GLY A 89 17.24 -24.32 15.83
N ALA A 90 17.68 -23.32 15.06
CA ALA A 90 17.19 -21.94 15.16
C ALA A 90 15.71 -21.79 14.75
N GLU A 91 15.25 -22.50 13.71
CA GLU A 91 13.85 -22.47 13.26
C GLU A 91 12.92 -23.13 14.27
N LYS A 92 13.39 -24.21 14.91
CA LYS A 92 12.64 -24.89 15.98
C LYS A 92 12.48 -24.00 17.21
N GLN A 93 13.51 -23.22 17.57
CA GLN A 93 13.43 -22.26 18.66
C GLN A 93 12.43 -21.14 18.39
N VAL A 94 12.37 -20.62 17.15
CA VAL A 94 11.42 -19.58 16.74
C VAL A 94 9.97 -20.08 16.82
N ILE A 95 9.72 -21.31 16.36
CA ILE A 95 8.37 -21.91 16.36
C ILE A 95 7.87 -22.17 17.77
N THR A 96 8.76 -22.53 18.72
CA THR A 96 8.39 -22.83 20.11
C THR A 96 8.49 -21.64 21.05
N ALA A 97 9.03 -20.51 20.61
CA ALA A 97 9.16 -19.32 21.45
C ALA A 97 7.78 -18.71 21.74
N LYS A 98 7.44 -18.60 23.02
CA LYS A 98 6.26 -17.83 23.44
C LYS A 98 6.47 -16.37 23.12
N LEU A 99 5.60 -15.80 22.32
CA LEU A 99 5.62 -14.37 21.97
C LEU A 99 5.39 -13.49 23.21
N THR A 100 4.48 -13.90 24.09
CA THR A 100 4.16 -13.30 25.38
C THR A 100 3.54 -14.35 26.31
N SER A 101 3.64 -14.15 27.61
CA SER A 101 2.90 -14.94 28.61
C SER A 101 1.56 -14.32 29.02
N ASN A 102 1.24 -13.12 28.51
CA ASN A 102 0.00 -12.40 28.84
C ASN A 102 -1.04 -12.61 27.73
N PRO A 103 -2.15 -13.33 27.99
CA PRO A 103 -3.18 -13.62 26.98
C PRO A 103 -3.87 -12.36 26.44
N GLU A 104 -4.08 -11.35 27.28
CA GLU A 104 -4.72 -10.10 26.87
C GLU A 104 -3.79 -9.26 25.96
N ALA A 105 -2.49 -9.26 26.26
CA ALA A 105 -1.49 -8.64 25.40
C ALA A 105 -1.43 -9.33 24.02
N SER A 106 -1.51 -10.66 24.00
CA SER A 106 -1.57 -11.42 22.75
C SER A 106 -2.82 -11.12 21.92
N ASP A 107 -4.01 -11.08 22.54
CA ASP A 107 -5.25 -10.73 21.84
C ASP A 107 -5.17 -9.32 21.25
N ALA A 108 -4.71 -8.35 22.00
CA ALA A 108 -4.51 -6.98 21.53
C ALA A 108 -3.51 -6.93 20.35
N TYR A 109 -2.37 -7.62 20.44
CA TYR A 109 -1.40 -7.72 19.35
C TYR A 109 -2.01 -8.33 18.09
N LEU A 110 -2.75 -9.42 18.22
CA LEU A 110 -3.38 -10.11 17.07
C LEU A 110 -4.42 -9.21 16.38
N ARG A 111 -5.22 -8.45 17.13
CA ARG A 111 -6.16 -7.46 16.58
C ARG A 111 -5.42 -6.32 15.86
N GLY A 112 -4.42 -5.73 16.52
CA GLY A 112 -3.60 -4.68 15.91
C GLY A 112 -2.89 -5.15 14.64
N SER A 113 -2.31 -6.36 14.66
CA SER A 113 -1.67 -6.98 13.51
C SER A 113 -2.64 -7.24 12.35
N ALA A 114 -3.86 -7.69 12.64
CA ALA A 114 -4.89 -7.92 11.62
C ALA A 114 -5.32 -6.62 10.93
N LEU A 115 -5.44 -5.54 11.69
CA LEU A 115 -5.76 -4.21 11.15
C LEU A 115 -4.60 -3.62 10.34
N PHE A 116 -3.37 -3.70 10.85
CA PHE A 116 -2.17 -3.24 10.12
C PHE A 116 -2.02 -3.89 8.74
N ARG A 117 -2.39 -5.19 8.61
CA ARG A 117 -2.34 -5.91 7.33
C ARG A 117 -3.37 -5.44 6.30
N LYS A 118 -4.40 -4.72 6.70
CA LYS A 118 -5.36 -4.13 5.76
C LYS A 118 -4.72 -3.02 4.94
N SER A 119 -3.71 -2.35 5.51
CA SER A 119 -2.94 -1.28 4.86
C SER A 119 -3.79 -0.10 4.38
N ASP A 120 -4.88 0.19 5.08
CA ASP A 120 -5.73 1.36 4.88
C ASP A 120 -5.63 2.33 6.06
N ASP A 121 -5.71 3.63 5.80
CA ASP A 121 -5.53 4.68 6.81
C ASP A 121 -6.55 4.59 7.94
N ALA A 122 -7.81 4.24 7.65
CA ALA A 122 -8.86 4.15 8.65
C ALA A 122 -8.60 3.04 9.70
N SER A 123 -7.90 1.96 9.28
CA SER A 123 -7.54 0.87 10.19
C SER A 123 -6.31 1.18 11.04
N MET A 124 -5.44 2.12 10.62
CA MET A 124 -4.13 2.35 11.26
C MET A 124 -4.25 2.94 12.66
N ASP A 125 -5.15 3.88 12.89
CA ASP A 125 -5.34 4.48 14.23
C ASP A 125 -5.87 3.43 15.22
N THR A 126 -6.78 2.59 14.79
CA THR A 126 -7.30 1.48 15.61
C THR A 126 -6.21 0.41 15.83
N ALA A 127 -5.40 0.11 14.82
CA ALA A 127 -4.26 -0.80 14.95
C ALA A 127 -3.26 -0.27 15.98
N GLN A 128 -2.96 1.03 15.96
CA GLN A 128 -2.08 1.70 16.92
C GLN A 128 -2.61 1.51 18.35
N GLN A 129 -3.89 1.80 18.60
CA GLN A 129 -4.49 1.64 19.94
C GLN A 129 -4.35 0.22 20.49
N PHE A 130 -4.59 -0.80 19.65
CA PHE A 130 -4.42 -2.20 20.06
C PHE A 130 -2.95 -2.56 20.30
N LEU A 131 -2.02 -2.09 19.47
CA LEU A 131 -0.59 -2.36 19.69
C LEU A 131 -0.06 -1.65 20.93
N GLU A 132 -0.47 -0.42 21.19
CA GLU A 132 -0.16 0.29 22.44
C GLU A 132 -0.76 -0.41 23.66
N GLN A 133 -1.95 -0.98 23.54
CA GLN A 133 -2.54 -1.81 24.59
C GLN A 133 -1.69 -3.06 24.84
N ALA A 134 -1.24 -3.75 23.78
CA ALA A 134 -0.42 -4.95 23.90
C ALA A 134 0.90 -4.66 24.66
N VAL A 135 1.61 -3.57 24.31
CA VAL A 135 2.87 -3.21 24.97
C VAL A 135 2.68 -2.63 26.37
N ARG A 136 1.51 -2.08 26.68
CA ARG A 136 1.18 -1.69 28.07
C ARG A 136 0.91 -2.91 28.96
N LEU A 137 0.22 -3.92 28.42
CA LEU A 137 -0.11 -5.17 29.15
C LEU A 137 1.11 -6.07 29.34
N ASP A 138 2.04 -6.06 28.38
CA ASP A 138 3.32 -6.74 28.46
C ASP A 138 4.43 -5.87 27.86
N PRO A 139 5.14 -5.08 28.68
CA PRO A 139 6.27 -4.27 28.22
C PRO A 139 7.44 -5.09 27.66
N GLY A 140 7.51 -6.40 27.92
CA GLY A 140 8.50 -7.34 27.39
C GLY A 140 8.17 -7.90 26.01
N PHE A 141 7.01 -7.57 25.45
CA PHE A 141 6.51 -8.12 24.18
C PHE A 141 7.24 -7.51 22.97
N ALA A 142 8.44 -7.99 22.66
CA ALA A 142 9.31 -7.45 21.61
C ALA A 142 8.65 -7.39 20.23
N THR A 143 7.86 -8.42 19.85
CA THR A 143 7.15 -8.45 18.55
C THR A 143 6.09 -7.35 18.46
N ALA A 144 5.38 -7.06 19.54
CA ALA A 144 4.40 -5.97 19.57
C ALA A 144 5.08 -4.59 19.43
N TRP A 145 6.22 -4.38 20.11
CA TRP A 145 7.03 -3.17 19.93
C TRP A 145 7.57 -3.03 18.52
N ALA A 146 8.02 -4.12 17.89
CA ALA A 146 8.49 -4.12 16.51
C ALA A 146 7.37 -3.73 15.52
N LEU A 147 6.17 -4.26 15.71
CA LEU A 147 5.03 -3.92 14.84
C LEU A 147 4.55 -2.49 15.08
N LEU A 148 4.55 -2.00 16.32
CA LEU A 148 4.25 -0.61 16.66
C LEU A 148 5.26 0.35 16.01
N ALA A 149 6.56 0.01 16.03
CA ALA A 149 7.60 0.76 15.34
C ALA A 149 7.35 0.84 13.82
N ARG A 150 6.97 -0.29 13.20
CA ARG A 150 6.64 -0.33 11.77
C ARG A 150 5.41 0.51 11.45
N LEU A 151 4.38 0.47 12.29
CA LEU A 151 3.17 1.27 12.13
C LEU A 151 3.51 2.77 12.17
N HIS A 152 4.25 3.22 13.18
CA HIS A 152 4.69 4.62 13.25
C HIS A 152 5.58 5.02 12.06
N ALA A 153 6.48 4.14 11.62
CA ALA A 153 7.32 4.38 10.45
C ALA A 153 6.50 4.49 9.15
N TRP A 154 5.46 3.68 9.00
CA TRP A 154 4.54 3.74 7.87
C TRP A 154 3.76 5.06 7.86
N GLN A 155 3.16 5.46 8.99
CA GLN A 155 2.46 6.74 9.13
C GLN A 155 3.39 7.93 8.85
N PHE A 156 4.65 7.87 9.33
CA PHE A 156 5.66 8.89 9.03
C PHE A 156 6.00 8.98 7.54
N SER A 157 6.01 7.88 6.83
CA SER A 157 6.32 7.86 5.39
C SER A 157 5.21 8.48 4.52
N GLY A 158 4.00 8.59 5.05
CA GLY A 158 2.80 9.08 4.38
C GLY A 158 2.29 10.42 4.96
N SER A 159 1.11 10.37 5.56
CA SER A 159 0.33 11.55 5.97
C SER A 159 0.80 12.24 7.25
N ASP A 160 1.65 11.63 8.07
CA ASP A 160 2.09 12.17 9.38
C ASP A 160 3.62 12.19 9.51
N ALA A 161 4.29 12.94 8.65
CA ALA A 161 5.76 13.10 8.66
C ALA A 161 6.24 14.10 9.73
N THR A 162 5.68 14.02 10.94
CA THR A 162 6.04 14.87 12.09
C THR A 162 7.25 14.33 12.86
N ASP A 163 8.00 15.23 13.50
CA ASP A 163 9.10 14.83 14.40
C ASP A 163 8.63 13.96 15.57
N ALA A 164 7.39 14.19 16.05
CA ALA A 164 6.78 13.37 17.09
C ALA A 164 6.57 11.93 16.62
N ARG A 165 6.04 11.75 15.39
CA ARG A 165 5.84 10.42 14.79
C ARG A 165 7.16 9.70 14.57
N ARG A 166 8.18 10.42 14.08
CA ARG A 166 9.56 9.89 13.96
C ARG A 166 10.11 9.42 15.30
N ALA A 167 9.95 10.24 16.34
CA ALA A 167 10.41 9.90 17.69
C ALA A 167 9.69 8.67 18.25
N SER A 168 8.38 8.55 18.03
CA SER A 168 7.60 7.37 18.42
C SER A 168 8.07 6.10 17.71
N ALA A 169 8.31 6.17 16.40
CA ALA A 169 8.86 5.05 15.62
C ALA A 169 10.23 4.62 16.16
N ARG A 170 11.10 5.58 16.47
CA ARG A 170 12.43 5.31 17.01
C ARG A 170 12.38 4.69 18.39
N ALA A 171 11.58 5.23 19.31
CA ALA A 171 11.47 4.74 20.68
C ALA A 171 10.91 3.30 20.72
N ALA A 172 9.91 3.00 19.90
CA ALA A 172 9.36 1.65 19.79
C ALA A 172 10.40 0.67 19.22
N LEU A 173 11.14 1.06 18.17
CA LEU A 173 12.20 0.25 17.58
C LEU A 173 13.34 -0.02 18.57
N ASP A 174 13.83 1.02 19.27
CA ASP A 174 14.90 0.87 20.26
C ASP A 174 14.50 -0.06 21.41
N THR A 175 13.22 0.00 21.82
CA THR A 175 12.69 -0.91 22.82
C THR A 175 12.67 -2.36 22.30
N ALA A 176 12.20 -2.58 21.10
CA ALA A 176 12.19 -3.92 20.48
C ALA A 176 13.62 -4.50 20.35
N LEU A 177 14.58 -3.69 19.88
CA LEU A 177 15.99 -4.07 19.73
C LEU A 177 16.64 -4.40 21.07
N ARG A 178 16.33 -3.66 22.15
CA ARG A 178 16.84 -3.94 23.48
C ARG A 178 16.29 -5.23 24.07
N LEU A 179 15.02 -5.55 23.79
CA LEU A 179 14.37 -6.77 24.28
C LEU A 179 14.85 -8.04 23.56
N GLN A 180 14.79 -8.03 22.23
CA GLN A 180 15.14 -9.21 21.40
C GLN A 180 15.80 -8.76 20.09
N PRO A 181 17.11 -8.43 20.10
CA PRO A 181 17.78 -7.86 18.93
C PRO A 181 17.86 -8.77 17.70
N ASP A 182 17.79 -10.11 17.89
CA ASP A 182 17.93 -11.08 16.80
C ASP A 182 16.60 -11.64 16.30
N LEU A 183 15.46 -11.20 16.87
CA LEU A 183 14.15 -11.63 16.40
C LEU A 183 13.89 -11.09 14.99
N ALA A 184 13.37 -11.97 14.10
CA ALA A 184 13.14 -11.63 12.69
C ALA A 184 12.26 -10.39 12.51
N GLU A 185 11.18 -10.28 13.28
CA GLU A 185 10.24 -9.17 13.27
C GLU A 185 10.89 -7.85 13.70
N VAL A 186 11.80 -7.90 14.69
CA VAL A 186 12.57 -6.73 15.16
C VAL A 186 13.55 -6.28 14.09
N ARG A 187 14.27 -7.21 13.49
CA ARG A 187 15.18 -6.90 12.38
C ARG A 187 14.44 -6.35 11.16
N LEU A 188 13.27 -6.91 10.85
CA LEU A 188 12.43 -6.41 9.78
C LEU A 188 11.94 -4.98 10.06
N ALA A 189 11.53 -4.69 11.31
CA ALA A 189 11.14 -3.35 11.74
C ALA A 189 12.30 -2.34 11.57
N GLN A 190 13.53 -2.73 11.87
CA GLN A 190 14.72 -1.92 11.63
C GLN A 190 14.92 -1.61 10.13
N GLY A 191 14.74 -2.61 9.26
CA GLY A 191 14.81 -2.42 7.81
C GLY A 191 13.75 -1.45 7.29
N TYR A 192 12.52 -1.57 7.77
CA TYR A 192 11.45 -0.63 7.43
C TYR A 192 11.69 0.78 7.97
N TYR A 193 12.29 0.92 9.16
CA TYR A 193 12.67 2.23 9.69
C TYR A 193 13.69 2.93 8.78
N GLN A 194 14.74 2.23 8.34
CA GLN A 194 15.70 2.76 7.37
C GLN A 194 15.04 3.14 6.04
N TYR A 195 14.11 2.31 5.57
CA TYR A 195 13.39 2.53 4.32
C TYR A 195 12.42 3.71 4.41
N TRP A 196 11.52 3.72 5.40
CA TRP A 196 10.41 4.68 5.47
C TRP A 196 10.77 5.98 6.16
N VAL A 197 11.62 5.94 7.20
CA VAL A 197 11.94 7.11 8.03
C VAL A 197 13.22 7.78 7.58
N GLU A 198 14.29 7.02 7.42
CA GLU A 198 15.59 7.58 7.01
C GLU A 198 15.66 7.84 5.51
N LYS A 199 14.85 7.12 4.71
CA LYS A 199 14.82 7.17 3.23
C LYS A 199 16.21 6.99 2.62
N ASP A 200 17.09 6.22 3.31
CA ASP A 200 18.35 5.72 2.78
C ASP A 200 18.13 4.35 2.12
N TYR A 201 17.66 4.40 0.87
CA TYR A 201 17.30 3.21 0.13
C TYR A 201 18.48 2.25 -0.08
N ALA A 202 19.70 2.77 -0.22
CA ALA A 202 20.89 1.94 -0.40
C ALA A 202 21.27 1.20 0.89
N ALA A 203 21.20 1.86 2.06
CA ALA A 203 21.45 1.21 3.34
C ALA A 203 20.35 0.20 3.67
N ALA A 204 19.06 0.57 3.45
CA ALA A 204 17.93 -0.31 3.68
C ALA A 204 18.00 -1.58 2.80
N ALA A 205 18.34 -1.44 1.51
CA ALA A 205 18.52 -2.59 0.60
C ALA A 205 19.61 -3.54 1.11
N ARG A 206 20.81 -3.03 1.36
CA ARG A 206 21.93 -3.86 1.87
C ARG A 206 21.57 -4.59 3.18
N TYR A 207 20.88 -3.90 4.08
CA TYR A 207 20.44 -4.48 5.34
C TYR A 207 19.40 -5.59 5.13
N LEU A 208 18.38 -5.35 4.32
CA LEU A 208 17.34 -6.35 4.02
C LEU A 208 17.88 -7.54 3.19
N GLU A 209 18.89 -7.34 2.32
CA GLU A 209 19.57 -8.43 1.64
C GLU A 209 20.31 -9.36 2.62
N GLN A 210 20.95 -8.81 3.66
CA GLN A 210 21.52 -9.62 4.73
C GLN A 210 20.45 -10.43 5.49
N LEU A 211 19.26 -9.84 5.72
CA LEU A 211 18.15 -10.55 6.32
C LEU A 211 17.60 -11.63 5.37
N MET A 212 17.47 -11.35 4.08
CA MET A 212 17.04 -12.32 3.08
C MET A 212 17.97 -13.54 3.01
N ALA A 213 19.28 -13.37 3.22
CA ALA A 213 20.21 -14.49 3.30
C ALA A 213 19.91 -15.44 4.48
N LYS A 214 19.35 -14.92 5.58
CA LYS A 214 18.92 -15.72 6.75
C LYS A 214 17.51 -16.28 6.58
N TRP A 215 16.60 -15.52 5.96
CA TRP A 215 15.17 -15.83 5.78
C TRP A 215 14.76 -15.69 4.30
N PRO A 216 15.25 -16.56 3.39
CA PRO A 216 15.10 -16.40 1.93
C PRO A 216 13.66 -16.49 1.43
N ASN A 217 12.75 -17.07 2.20
CA ASN A 217 11.34 -17.22 1.87
C ASN A 217 10.43 -16.30 2.71
N ASN A 218 10.95 -15.20 3.22
CA ASN A 218 10.13 -14.20 3.90
C ASN A 218 9.55 -13.22 2.88
N ALA A 219 8.24 -13.29 2.63
CA ALA A 219 7.54 -12.47 1.65
C ALA A 219 7.62 -10.96 1.98
N GLU A 220 7.65 -10.57 3.26
CA GLU A 220 7.74 -9.16 3.65
C GLU A 220 9.12 -8.56 3.36
N ILE A 221 10.21 -9.32 3.58
CA ILE A 221 11.58 -8.89 3.21
C ILE A 221 11.67 -8.71 1.69
N LEU A 222 11.18 -9.68 0.93
CA LEU A 222 11.17 -9.62 -0.54
C LEU A 222 10.31 -8.45 -1.04
N GLY A 223 9.14 -8.24 -0.46
CA GLY A 223 8.27 -7.11 -0.77
C GLY A 223 8.95 -5.76 -0.52
N ALA A 224 9.63 -5.61 0.63
CA ALA A 224 10.37 -4.40 0.96
C ALA A 224 11.54 -4.16 -0.01
N LEU A 225 12.33 -5.20 -0.33
CA LEU A 225 13.41 -5.12 -1.32
C LEU A 225 12.90 -4.74 -2.71
N GLY A 226 11.76 -5.29 -3.12
CA GLY A 226 11.13 -4.95 -4.39
C GLY A 226 10.75 -3.46 -4.44
N ARG A 227 10.06 -2.96 -3.42
CA ARG A 227 9.67 -1.54 -3.33
C ARG A 227 10.86 -0.59 -3.26
N ILE A 228 11.94 -0.98 -2.58
CA ILE A 228 13.19 -0.20 -2.54
C ILE A 228 13.84 -0.19 -3.92
N SER A 229 13.90 -1.34 -4.61
CA SER A 229 14.46 -1.44 -5.96
C SER A 229 13.71 -0.56 -6.96
N GLU A 230 12.37 -0.48 -6.89
CA GLU A 230 11.57 0.45 -7.71
C GLU A 230 11.99 1.91 -7.46
N ARG A 231 12.15 2.31 -6.18
CA ARG A 231 12.58 3.68 -5.85
C ARG A 231 13.98 4.00 -6.33
N GLN A 232 14.85 2.99 -6.41
CA GLN A 232 16.19 3.13 -6.97
C GLN A 232 16.22 3.05 -8.52
N GLY A 233 15.08 2.79 -9.17
CA GLY A 233 14.97 2.62 -10.61
C GLY A 233 15.48 1.27 -11.14
N HIS A 234 15.66 0.28 -10.26
CA HIS A 234 16.11 -1.08 -10.60
C HIS A 234 14.90 -1.97 -10.90
N TRP A 235 14.21 -1.71 -12.00
CA TRP A 235 12.90 -2.28 -12.33
C TRP A 235 12.90 -3.81 -12.48
N ASP A 236 13.91 -4.39 -13.14
CA ASP A 236 14.02 -5.85 -13.32
C ASP A 236 14.24 -6.54 -11.96
N GLN A 237 15.06 -5.95 -11.10
CA GLN A 237 15.29 -6.48 -9.76
C GLN A 237 14.03 -6.36 -8.90
N ALA A 238 13.31 -5.25 -9.01
CA ALA A 238 12.02 -5.08 -8.34
C ALA A 238 11.03 -6.17 -8.76
N GLY A 239 10.93 -6.46 -10.08
CA GLY A 239 10.10 -7.52 -10.61
C GLY A 239 10.41 -8.87 -9.98
N ASN A 240 11.69 -9.26 -9.97
CA ASN A 240 12.13 -10.52 -9.38
C ASN A 240 11.75 -10.65 -7.88
N TYR A 241 11.92 -9.59 -7.11
CA TYR A 241 11.56 -9.61 -5.68
C TYR A 241 10.05 -9.66 -5.46
N LEU A 242 9.27 -8.82 -6.15
CA LEU A 242 7.83 -8.73 -5.97
C LEU A 242 7.11 -9.98 -6.47
N GLU A 243 7.56 -10.59 -7.57
CA GLU A 243 7.02 -11.87 -8.05
C GLU A 243 7.25 -13.00 -7.03
N ARG A 244 8.45 -13.08 -6.46
CA ARG A 244 8.75 -14.06 -5.40
C ARG A 244 7.92 -13.79 -4.15
N ALA A 245 7.77 -12.53 -3.74
CA ALA A 245 6.94 -12.17 -2.59
C ALA A 245 5.48 -12.59 -2.80
N PHE A 246 4.92 -12.32 -4.00
CA PHE A 246 3.57 -12.70 -4.37
C PHE A 246 3.40 -14.22 -4.48
N ALA A 247 4.38 -14.94 -5.03
CA ALA A 247 4.34 -16.40 -5.10
C ALA A 247 4.35 -17.07 -3.70
N LEU A 248 5.01 -16.45 -2.72
CA LEU A 248 5.03 -16.93 -1.33
C LEU A 248 3.72 -16.64 -0.57
N ASP A 249 3.04 -15.55 -0.90
CA ASP A 249 1.75 -15.18 -0.30
C ASP A 249 0.80 -14.58 -1.36
N PRO A 250 0.22 -15.42 -2.23
CA PRO A 250 -0.63 -14.96 -3.35
C PRO A 250 -1.96 -14.34 -2.90
N MET A 251 -2.31 -14.52 -1.63
CA MET A 251 -3.52 -13.92 -1.04
C MET A 251 -3.24 -12.62 -0.28
N SER A 252 -1.98 -12.24 -0.11
CA SER A 252 -1.62 -10.97 0.50
C SER A 252 -2.09 -9.81 -0.36
N ARG A 253 -2.95 -8.94 0.18
CA ARG A 253 -3.37 -7.70 -0.49
C ARG A 253 -2.16 -6.83 -0.83
N VAL A 254 -1.21 -6.71 0.10
CA VAL A 254 0.01 -5.90 -0.08
C VAL A 254 0.89 -6.46 -1.20
N ALA A 255 1.15 -7.78 -1.20
CA ALA A 255 1.98 -8.39 -2.25
C ALA A 255 1.31 -8.27 -3.64
N ARG A 256 -0.01 -8.51 -3.72
CA ARG A 256 -0.80 -8.32 -4.95
C ARG A 256 -0.76 -6.86 -5.42
N ARG A 257 -1.00 -5.90 -4.51
CA ARG A 257 -0.96 -4.49 -4.83
C ARG A 257 0.41 -4.06 -5.36
N ASN A 258 1.49 -4.46 -4.69
CA ASN A 258 2.84 -4.15 -5.14
C ASN A 258 3.13 -4.72 -6.53
N ALA A 259 2.67 -5.95 -6.82
CA ALA A 259 2.81 -6.56 -8.14
C ALA A 259 2.00 -5.81 -9.22
N ILE A 260 0.77 -5.38 -8.90
CA ILE A 260 -0.06 -4.57 -9.80
C ILE A 260 0.60 -3.21 -10.07
N ASP A 261 1.06 -2.52 -9.02
CA ASP A 261 1.69 -1.20 -9.15
C ASP A 261 2.94 -1.26 -10.03
N LEU A 262 3.79 -2.27 -9.85
CA LEU A 262 4.96 -2.48 -10.70
C LEU A 262 4.55 -2.67 -12.17
N ARG A 263 3.61 -3.60 -12.46
CA ARG A 263 3.14 -3.87 -13.83
C ARG A 263 2.50 -2.64 -14.47
N PHE A 264 1.79 -1.85 -13.67
CA PHE A 264 1.23 -0.60 -14.13
C PHE A 264 2.33 0.40 -14.53
N GLN A 265 3.34 0.60 -13.69
CA GLN A 265 4.45 1.52 -13.93
C GLN A 265 5.33 1.09 -15.10
N THR A 266 5.59 -0.22 -15.24
CA THR A 266 6.33 -0.80 -16.37
C THR A 266 5.48 -0.93 -17.65
N ARG A 267 4.22 -0.48 -17.60
CA ARG A 267 3.25 -0.50 -18.72
C ARG A 267 2.87 -1.91 -19.18
N GLU A 268 3.04 -2.90 -18.35
CA GLU A 268 2.61 -4.28 -18.57
C GLU A 268 1.13 -4.46 -18.19
N TYR A 269 0.26 -3.62 -18.79
CA TYR A 269 -1.16 -3.50 -18.42
C TYR A 269 -1.94 -4.82 -18.51
N GLY A 270 -1.63 -5.69 -19.49
CA GLY A 270 -2.26 -7.00 -19.59
C GLY A 270 -1.95 -7.91 -18.38
N SER A 271 -0.73 -7.85 -17.85
CA SER A 271 -0.35 -8.58 -16.64
C SER A 271 -0.99 -7.96 -15.39
N ALA A 272 -1.07 -6.63 -15.31
CA ALA A 272 -1.79 -5.94 -14.25
C ALA A 272 -3.26 -6.34 -14.20
N LEU A 273 -3.96 -6.35 -15.35
CA LEU A 273 -5.37 -6.77 -15.45
C LEU A 273 -5.59 -8.20 -14.96
N ARG A 274 -4.71 -9.15 -15.31
CA ARG A 274 -4.83 -10.53 -14.81
C ARG A 274 -4.73 -10.60 -13.28
N LEU A 275 -3.75 -9.92 -12.67
CA LEU A 275 -3.61 -9.87 -11.22
C LEU A 275 -4.81 -9.22 -10.52
N ILE A 276 -5.40 -8.20 -11.14
CA ILE A 276 -6.60 -7.53 -10.66
C ILE A 276 -7.81 -8.48 -10.76
N ASP A 277 -8.00 -9.14 -11.89
CA ASP A 277 -9.14 -10.06 -12.10
C ASP A 277 -9.06 -11.25 -11.15
N ASP A 278 -7.87 -11.83 -10.95
CA ASP A 278 -7.64 -12.88 -9.95
C ASP A 278 -8.00 -12.40 -8.53
N GLY A 279 -7.68 -11.15 -8.22
CA GLY A 279 -8.05 -10.52 -6.95
C GLY A 279 -9.55 -10.32 -6.81
N LEU A 280 -10.22 -9.82 -7.85
CA LEU A 280 -11.67 -9.59 -7.88
C LEU A 280 -12.47 -10.90 -7.87
N ASN A 281 -11.94 -11.99 -8.44
CA ASN A 281 -12.55 -13.32 -8.30
C ASN A 281 -12.57 -13.81 -6.82
N LEU A 282 -11.62 -13.34 -6.01
CA LEU A 282 -11.57 -13.66 -4.58
C LEU A 282 -12.39 -12.68 -3.73
N GLN A 283 -12.36 -11.40 -4.08
CA GLN A 283 -13.04 -10.30 -3.38
C GLN A 283 -13.68 -9.36 -4.41
N PRO A 284 -14.91 -9.67 -4.87
CA PRO A 284 -15.58 -8.90 -5.94
C PRO A 284 -15.83 -7.43 -5.62
N ASP A 285 -15.93 -7.10 -4.33
CA ASP A 285 -16.27 -5.76 -3.81
C ASP A 285 -15.03 -4.99 -3.33
N ASP A 286 -13.82 -5.44 -3.67
CA ASP A 286 -12.59 -4.72 -3.33
C ASP A 286 -12.48 -3.44 -4.16
N LEU A 287 -12.83 -2.30 -3.55
CA LEU A 287 -12.89 -0.99 -4.23
C LEU A 287 -11.53 -0.56 -4.77
N ASP A 288 -10.43 -0.93 -4.12
CA ASP A 288 -9.08 -0.62 -4.59
C ASP A 288 -8.75 -1.39 -5.88
N LEU A 289 -9.10 -2.68 -5.95
CA LEU A 289 -8.90 -3.47 -7.16
C LEU A 289 -9.80 -2.99 -8.31
N ILE A 290 -11.05 -2.62 -8.00
CA ILE A 290 -11.95 -2.03 -8.99
C ILE A 290 -11.36 -0.72 -9.53
N ALA A 291 -10.88 0.16 -8.64
CA ALA A 291 -10.24 1.42 -9.03
C ALA A 291 -8.96 1.17 -9.85
N CYS A 292 -8.11 0.21 -9.46
CA CYS A 292 -6.94 -0.20 -10.25
C CYS A 292 -7.35 -0.62 -11.68
N LYS A 293 -8.43 -1.40 -11.81
CA LYS A 293 -8.93 -1.84 -13.12
C LYS A 293 -9.36 -0.66 -14.00
N VAL A 294 -10.09 0.28 -13.41
CA VAL A 294 -10.47 1.54 -14.08
C VAL A 294 -9.21 2.29 -14.54
N LEU A 295 -8.23 2.47 -13.67
CA LEU A 295 -6.99 3.18 -14.00
C LEU A 295 -6.24 2.50 -15.15
N VAL A 296 -6.13 1.17 -15.16
CA VAL A 296 -5.46 0.46 -16.26
C VAL A 296 -6.18 0.72 -17.58
N TYR A 297 -7.51 0.65 -17.64
CA TYR A 297 -8.25 0.97 -18.86
C TYR A 297 -8.08 2.42 -19.30
N GLN A 298 -8.03 3.36 -18.36
CA GLN A 298 -7.78 4.77 -18.64
C GLN A 298 -6.41 4.98 -19.31
N TRP A 299 -5.36 4.34 -18.78
CA TRP A 299 -4.01 4.41 -19.33
C TRP A 299 -3.84 3.71 -20.67
N LEU A 300 -4.68 2.69 -20.94
CA LEU A 300 -4.82 2.09 -22.27
C LEU A 300 -5.64 2.96 -23.26
N GLY A 301 -6.33 3.99 -22.77
CA GLY A 301 -7.26 4.79 -23.59
C GLY A 301 -8.59 4.06 -23.87
N GLN A 302 -8.83 2.96 -23.21
CA GLN A 302 -10.03 2.13 -23.32
C GLN A 302 -11.15 2.67 -22.42
N LEU A 303 -11.56 3.90 -22.68
CA LEU A 303 -12.47 4.64 -21.79
C LEU A 303 -13.86 3.99 -21.64
N ASP A 304 -14.35 3.27 -22.66
CA ASP A 304 -15.63 2.57 -22.59
C ASP A 304 -15.58 1.38 -21.61
N GLN A 305 -14.46 0.65 -21.58
CA GLN A 305 -14.23 -0.39 -20.57
C GLN A 305 -14.08 0.21 -19.18
N ALA A 306 -13.42 1.36 -19.06
CA ALA A 306 -13.34 2.08 -17.80
C ALA A 306 -14.74 2.52 -17.31
N ASP A 307 -15.62 3.03 -18.19
CA ASP A 307 -17.01 3.39 -17.86
C ASP A 307 -17.82 2.18 -17.38
N ALA A 308 -17.67 1.05 -18.01
CA ALA A 308 -18.37 -0.18 -17.62
C ALA A 308 -17.99 -0.64 -16.20
N VAL A 309 -16.71 -0.52 -15.83
CA VAL A 309 -16.20 -0.89 -14.50
C VAL A 309 -16.55 0.16 -13.45
N ILE A 310 -16.41 1.45 -13.77
CA ILE A 310 -16.64 2.56 -12.83
C ILE A 310 -18.12 2.68 -12.42
N SER A 311 -19.06 2.18 -13.24
CA SER A 311 -20.47 2.14 -12.89
C SER A 311 -20.76 1.32 -11.62
N GLY A 312 -19.90 0.35 -11.30
CA GLY A 312 -19.95 -0.43 -10.05
C GLY A 312 -19.14 0.16 -8.90
N LEU A 313 -18.41 1.26 -9.11
CA LEU A 313 -17.56 1.87 -8.10
C LEU A 313 -18.35 2.89 -7.27
N HIS A 314 -18.79 2.46 -6.10
CA HIS A 314 -19.57 3.28 -5.17
C HIS A 314 -18.80 3.44 -3.85
N PRO A 315 -17.74 4.29 -3.79
CA PRO A 315 -17.02 4.53 -2.56
C PRO A 315 -17.95 5.10 -1.50
N ARG A 316 -17.82 4.63 -0.26
CA ARG A 316 -18.59 5.12 0.89
C ARG A 316 -17.88 6.24 1.63
N THR A 317 -16.59 6.34 1.42
CA THR A 317 -15.68 7.32 2.00
C THR A 317 -14.87 7.98 0.90
N ALA A 318 -14.23 9.09 1.21
CA ALA A 318 -13.35 9.80 0.28
C ALA A 318 -11.97 9.12 0.21
N GLU A 319 -11.93 7.82 -0.07
CA GLU A 319 -10.70 7.07 -0.27
C GLU A 319 -9.97 7.56 -1.52
N ASP A 320 -8.65 7.67 -1.44
CA ASP A 320 -7.86 8.36 -2.46
C ASP A 320 -7.95 7.70 -3.84
N LEU A 321 -7.81 6.37 -3.91
CA LEU A 321 -7.73 5.69 -5.20
C LEU A 321 -9.05 5.65 -5.98
N PRO A 322 -10.20 5.30 -5.37
CA PRO A 322 -11.50 5.39 -6.04
C PRO A 322 -11.85 6.80 -6.49
N VAL A 323 -11.60 7.83 -5.66
CA VAL A 323 -11.83 9.24 -5.99
C VAL A 323 -10.96 9.66 -7.18
N PHE A 324 -9.69 9.25 -7.20
CA PHE A 324 -8.77 9.52 -8.29
C PHE A 324 -9.23 8.86 -9.60
N ALA A 325 -9.66 7.60 -9.56
CA ALA A 325 -10.17 6.88 -10.74
C ALA A 325 -11.42 7.56 -11.33
N ILE A 326 -12.39 7.97 -10.50
CA ILE A 326 -13.60 8.70 -10.90
C ILE A 326 -13.23 10.06 -11.51
N THR A 327 -12.33 10.79 -10.84
CA THR A 327 -11.88 12.11 -11.31
C THR A 327 -11.20 12.01 -12.66
N ASN A 328 -10.28 11.07 -12.86
CA ASN A 328 -9.59 10.89 -14.13
C ASN A 328 -10.54 10.49 -15.26
N GLN A 329 -11.51 9.60 -15.00
CA GLN A 329 -12.50 9.22 -16.02
C GLN A 329 -13.28 10.44 -16.50
N ALA A 330 -13.77 11.26 -15.56
CA ALA A 330 -14.50 12.49 -15.90
C ALA A 330 -13.62 13.49 -16.68
N ARG A 331 -12.34 13.59 -16.32
CA ARG A 331 -11.36 14.46 -17.02
C ARG A 331 -11.11 13.97 -18.45
N PHE A 332 -10.84 12.68 -18.63
CA PHE A 332 -10.52 12.09 -19.95
C PHE A 332 -11.73 12.07 -20.89
N ARG A 333 -12.93 11.87 -20.34
CA ARG A 333 -14.20 11.95 -21.06
C ARG A 333 -14.71 13.39 -21.27
N ARG A 334 -14.16 14.36 -20.53
CA ARG A 334 -14.68 15.75 -20.45
C ARG A 334 -16.14 15.79 -20.01
N ALA A 335 -16.57 14.85 -19.17
CA ALA A 335 -17.93 14.67 -18.69
C ALA A 335 -17.96 14.81 -17.15
N TYR A 336 -18.06 16.05 -16.67
CA TYR A 336 -17.77 16.39 -15.28
C TYR A 336 -18.96 16.27 -14.33
N ALA A 337 -20.20 16.50 -14.79
CA ALA A 337 -21.35 16.70 -13.92
C ALA A 337 -21.66 15.50 -13.02
N GLY A 338 -21.62 14.28 -13.59
CA GLY A 338 -21.88 13.04 -12.83
C GLY A 338 -20.86 12.80 -11.73
N ALA A 339 -19.56 12.97 -12.06
CA ALA A 339 -18.48 12.81 -11.09
C ALA A 339 -18.54 13.86 -9.98
N ILE A 340 -18.84 15.12 -10.31
CA ILE A 340 -19.03 16.19 -9.32
C ILE A 340 -20.14 15.79 -8.33
N SER A 341 -21.29 15.33 -8.82
CA SER A 341 -22.43 14.91 -7.96
C SER A 341 -22.06 13.73 -7.08
N GLN A 342 -21.36 12.73 -7.64
CA GLN A 342 -20.91 11.55 -6.91
C GLN A 342 -19.92 11.93 -5.79
N LEU A 343 -18.91 12.74 -6.11
CA LEU A 343 -17.93 13.16 -5.11
C LEU A 343 -18.54 14.08 -4.04
N GLN A 344 -19.45 14.97 -4.39
CA GLN A 344 -20.12 15.83 -3.40
C GLN A 344 -20.86 15.04 -2.32
N ALA A 345 -21.36 13.84 -2.64
CA ALA A 345 -22.02 12.97 -1.67
C ALA A 345 -21.02 12.31 -0.68
N LEU A 346 -19.72 12.34 -0.96
CA LEU A 346 -18.66 11.73 -0.15
C LEU A 346 -17.92 12.71 0.77
N GLN A 347 -18.35 13.96 0.85
CA GLN A 347 -17.59 15.03 1.51
C GLN A 347 -16.95 14.59 2.83
N PRO A 348 -15.60 14.50 2.89
CA PRO A 348 -14.92 14.04 4.10
C PRO A 348 -14.92 15.12 5.17
N ASP A 349 -14.92 14.67 6.43
CA ASP A 349 -14.73 15.57 7.56
C ASP A 349 -13.29 16.03 7.67
N ARG A 350 -13.08 17.22 8.19
CA ARG A 350 -11.76 17.69 8.63
C ARG A 350 -11.40 17.03 9.96
N GLY A 351 -10.12 16.75 10.13
CA GLY A 351 -9.60 16.17 11.36
C GLY A 351 -8.18 16.63 11.62
N SER A 352 -7.26 15.67 11.78
CA SER A 352 -5.83 15.90 11.89
C SER A 352 -5.08 14.79 11.14
N GLY A 353 -3.87 15.07 10.66
CA GLY A 353 -3.02 14.08 10.00
C GLY A 353 -3.65 13.49 8.73
N SER A 354 -3.96 12.20 8.72
CA SER A 354 -4.51 11.49 7.56
C SER A 354 -5.88 12.02 7.11
N ALA A 355 -6.72 12.47 8.04
CA ALA A 355 -8.03 13.04 7.70
C ALA A 355 -7.90 14.37 6.93
N ASP A 356 -7.00 15.27 7.34
CA ASP A 356 -6.74 16.52 6.61
C ASP A 356 -6.05 16.25 5.25
N TRP A 357 -5.26 15.17 5.14
CA TRP A 357 -4.69 14.71 3.88
C TRP A 357 -5.78 14.27 2.90
N ALA A 358 -6.64 13.34 3.31
CA ALA A 358 -7.77 12.86 2.50
C ALA A 358 -8.73 14.00 2.13
N PHE A 359 -9.02 14.92 3.07
CA PHE A 359 -9.81 16.12 2.82
C PHE A 359 -9.17 17.00 1.74
N SER A 360 -7.84 17.17 1.77
CA SER A 360 -7.13 17.99 0.79
C SER A 360 -7.14 17.34 -0.59
N THR A 361 -6.84 16.05 -0.70
CA THR A 361 -6.90 15.27 -1.95
C THR A 361 -8.28 15.35 -2.58
N PHE A 362 -9.32 15.14 -1.78
CA PHE A 362 -10.71 15.24 -2.23
C PHE A 362 -11.03 16.62 -2.79
N ASN A 363 -10.66 17.69 -2.08
CA ASN A 363 -10.92 19.06 -2.51
C ASN A 363 -10.11 19.47 -3.75
N ILE A 364 -8.92 18.91 -3.95
CA ILE A 364 -8.15 19.09 -5.20
C ILE A 364 -8.93 18.44 -6.35
N CYS A 365 -9.35 17.18 -6.23
CA CYS A 365 -10.09 16.47 -7.26
C CYS A 365 -11.39 17.19 -7.63
N LEU A 366 -12.18 17.58 -6.64
CA LEU A 366 -13.44 18.29 -6.87
C LEU A 366 -13.21 19.69 -7.45
N GLY A 367 -12.15 20.38 -7.02
CA GLY A 367 -11.70 21.66 -7.56
C GLY A 367 -11.36 21.56 -9.04
N ASP A 368 -10.60 20.54 -9.42
CA ASP A 368 -10.23 20.29 -10.82
C ASP A 368 -11.47 20.06 -11.71
N LEU A 369 -12.38 19.20 -11.27
CA LEU A 369 -13.62 18.94 -12.02
C LEU A 369 -14.48 20.20 -12.18
N ARG A 370 -14.60 21.01 -11.12
CA ARG A 370 -15.32 22.29 -11.16
C ARG A 370 -14.65 23.32 -12.06
N ARG A 371 -13.32 23.41 -12.02
CA ARG A 371 -12.55 24.28 -12.93
C ARG A 371 -12.78 23.90 -14.39
N LEU A 372 -12.66 22.61 -14.70
CA LEU A 372 -12.84 22.08 -16.05
C LEU A 372 -14.29 22.18 -16.54
N SER A 373 -15.27 22.16 -15.65
CA SER A 373 -16.69 22.36 -16.00
C SER A 373 -17.09 23.84 -16.14
N GLY A 374 -16.15 24.80 -15.93
CA GLY A 374 -16.43 26.24 -16.00
C GLY A 374 -16.98 26.85 -14.70
N ASN A 375 -17.12 26.07 -13.61
CA ASN A 375 -17.55 26.58 -12.30
C ASN A 375 -16.35 27.16 -11.52
N ALA A 376 -15.90 28.33 -11.94
CA ALA A 376 -14.72 28.99 -11.36
C ALA A 376 -14.86 29.31 -9.86
N SER A 377 -16.06 29.73 -9.42
CA SER A 377 -16.29 30.05 -8.00
C SER A 377 -16.24 28.81 -7.11
N GLY A 378 -16.88 27.71 -7.53
CA GLY A 378 -16.83 26.44 -6.83
C GLY A 378 -15.43 25.83 -6.81
N ALA A 379 -14.68 25.91 -7.90
CA ALA A 379 -13.29 25.49 -7.97
C ALA A 379 -12.41 26.27 -6.99
N LYS A 380 -12.52 27.60 -6.98
CA LYS A 380 -11.77 28.47 -6.05
C LYS A 380 -12.07 28.12 -4.60
N ALA A 381 -13.33 27.83 -4.26
CA ALA A 381 -13.70 27.46 -2.90
C ALA A 381 -13.01 26.14 -2.48
N ASN A 382 -13.02 25.09 -3.32
CA ASN A 382 -12.36 23.83 -3.03
C ASN A 382 -10.84 23.98 -2.90
N TYR A 383 -10.19 24.64 -3.85
CA TYR A 383 -8.74 24.87 -3.76
C TYR A 383 -8.34 25.69 -2.54
N THR A 384 -9.18 26.68 -2.13
CA THR A 384 -8.93 27.44 -0.90
C THR A 384 -9.00 26.54 0.32
N GLN A 385 -9.99 25.65 0.41
CA GLN A 385 -10.12 24.69 1.51
C GLN A 385 -8.93 23.71 1.56
N ALA A 386 -8.51 23.19 0.40
CA ALA A 386 -7.33 22.32 0.31
C ALA A 386 -6.05 23.08 0.71
N ARG A 387 -5.84 24.31 0.22
CA ARG A 387 -4.71 25.14 0.60
C ARG A 387 -4.62 25.31 2.11
N ASP A 388 -5.71 25.74 2.73
CA ASP A 388 -5.73 26.08 4.16
C ASP A 388 -5.44 24.83 5.03
N ALA A 389 -5.90 23.65 4.61
CA ALA A 389 -5.60 22.38 5.28
C ALA A 389 -4.11 21.99 5.08
N LEU A 390 -3.60 22.06 3.84
CA LEU A 390 -2.22 21.69 3.53
C LEU A 390 -1.20 22.63 4.18
N GLU A 391 -1.47 23.92 4.23
CA GLU A 391 -0.62 24.89 4.92
C GLU A 391 -0.61 24.67 6.42
N ALA A 392 -1.73 24.22 7.01
CA ALA A 392 -1.77 23.83 8.42
C ALA A 392 -0.94 22.59 8.68
N LEU A 393 -1.02 21.56 7.83
CA LEU A 393 -0.17 20.38 7.91
C LEU A 393 1.31 20.72 7.75
N LEU A 394 1.65 21.58 6.80
CA LEU A 394 3.04 21.97 6.51
C LEU A 394 3.75 22.64 7.69
N LYS A 395 3.00 23.35 8.59
CA LYS A 395 3.58 23.93 9.81
C LYS A 395 4.21 22.89 10.72
N ASN A 396 3.58 21.71 10.78
CA ASN A 396 4.06 20.59 11.61
C ASN A 396 4.95 19.59 10.85
N GLN A 397 4.95 19.68 9.52
CA GLN A 397 5.66 18.78 8.62
C GLN A 397 6.48 19.55 7.57
N PRO A 398 7.38 20.47 7.95
CA PRO A 398 8.06 21.38 6.99
C PRO A 398 8.98 20.64 6.01
N ASN A 399 9.30 19.37 6.28
CA ASN A 399 10.14 18.51 5.43
C ASN A 399 9.33 17.46 4.67
N ASN A 400 8.01 17.59 4.57
CA ASN A 400 7.17 16.69 3.79
C ASN A 400 7.04 17.20 2.33
N ALA A 401 7.76 16.58 1.41
CA ALA A 401 7.78 16.96 0.00
C ALA A 401 6.41 16.77 -0.69
N ASP A 402 5.60 15.80 -0.26
CA ASP A 402 4.27 15.58 -0.81
C ASP A 402 3.33 16.76 -0.57
N LEU A 403 3.43 17.41 0.61
CA LEU A 403 2.63 18.60 0.90
C LEU A 403 2.99 19.77 -0.04
N TYR A 404 4.25 19.94 -0.36
CA TYR A 404 4.67 20.94 -1.37
C TYR A 404 4.14 20.58 -2.75
N ASN A 405 4.18 19.31 -3.15
CA ASN A 405 3.63 18.85 -4.43
C ASN A 405 2.11 19.07 -4.53
N MET A 406 1.37 18.79 -3.46
CA MET A 406 -0.07 19.05 -3.40
C MET A 406 -0.38 20.56 -3.44
N LEU A 407 0.35 21.38 -2.68
CA LEU A 407 0.23 22.84 -2.71
C LEU A 407 0.55 23.41 -4.08
N ALA A 408 1.50 22.84 -4.82
CA ALA A 408 1.81 23.24 -6.19
C ALA A 408 0.58 23.11 -7.10
N SER A 409 -0.12 21.95 -7.02
CA SER A 409 -1.36 21.71 -7.77
C SER A 409 -2.48 22.66 -7.34
N VAL A 410 -2.63 22.90 -6.04
CA VAL A 410 -3.64 23.83 -5.49
C VAL A 410 -3.42 25.25 -5.96
N TYR A 411 -2.18 25.77 -5.88
CA TYR A 411 -1.88 27.13 -6.34
C TYR A 411 -2.01 27.25 -7.87
N CYS A 412 -1.72 26.19 -8.62
CA CYS A 412 -2.02 26.14 -10.05
C CYS A 412 -3.51 26.29 -10.30
N GLY A 413 -4.36 25.56 -9.60
CA GLY A 413 -5.81 25.65 -9.68
C GLY A 413 -6.37 27.02 -9.26
N LEU A 414 -5.69 27.73 -8.35
CA LEU A 414 -6.00 29.11 -7.96
C LEU A 414 -5.48 30.17 -8.95
N GLY A 415 -4.68 29.78 -9.96
CA GLY A 415 -4.10 30.68 -10.95
C GLY A 415 -2.84 31.42 -10.49
N ASP A 416 -2.30 31.07 -9.33
CA ASP A 416 -1.04 31.66 -8.82
C ASP A 416 0.18 30.86 -9.34
N ARG A 417 0.62 31.19 -10.56
CA ARG A 417 1.79 30.53 -11.19
C ARG A 417 3.04 30.60 -10.32
N LYS A 418 3.28 31.76 -9.65
CA LYS A 418 4.50 31.95 -8.86
C LYS A 418 4.54 31.01 -7.65
N ALA A 419 3.44 30.92 -6.91
CA ALA A 419 3.34 30.03 -5.77
C ALA A 419 3.33 28.55 -6.21
N ALA A 420 2.64 28.20 -7.32
CA ALA A 420 2.61 26.87 -7.87
C ALA A 420 4.03 26.37 -8.22
N MET A 421 4.78 27.14 -9.00
CA MET A 421 6.15 26.77 -9.39
C MET A 421 7.09 26.68 -8.19
N LYS A 422 7.03 27.66 -7.26
CA LYS A 422 7.84 27.62 -6.03
C LYS A 422 7.65 26.31 -5.24
N ASN A 423 6.42 25.87 -5.10
CA ASN A 423 6.12 24.64 -4.37
C ASN A 423 6.52 23.40 -5.17
N ALA A 424 6.30 23.38 -6.50
CA ALA A 424 6.73 22.28 -7.36
C ALA A 424 8.26 22.12 -7.36
N ASP A 425 9.00 23.20 -7.51
CA ASP A 425 10.47 23.20 -7.45
C ASP A 425 10.96 22.68 -6.09
N ARG A 426 10.32 23.11 -5.00
CA ARG A 426 10.66 22.63 -3.65
C ARG A 426 10.46 21.14 -3.50
N ALA A 427 9.36 20.57 -4.00
CA ALA A 427 9.11 19.14 -3.96
C ALA A 427 10.18 18.35 -4.74
N VAL A 428 10.52 18.80 -5.96
CA VAL A 428 11.56 18.19 -6.80
C VAL A 428 12.95 18.28 -6.15
N GLU A 429 13.31 19.42 -5.55
CA GLU A 429 14.57 19.59 -4.83
C GLU A 429 14.71 18.60 -3.66
N MET A 430 13.62 18.40 -2.89
CA MET A 430 13.63 17.51 -1.72
C MET A 430 13.72 16.04 -2.11
N THR A 431 13.09 15.68 -3.23
CA THR A 431 13.06 14.29 -3.71
C THR A 431 13.23 14.27 -5.24
N PRO A 432 14.46 14.46 -5.73
CA PRO A 432 14.72 14.40 -7.17
C PRO A 432 14.60 12.96 -7.70
N LEU A 433 14.36 12.84 -9.01
CA LEU A 433 14.26 11.56 -9.72
C LEU A 433 15.47 10.63 -9.46
N SER A 434 16.66 11.19 -9.30
CA SER A 434 17.89 10.43 -8.99
C SER A 434 17.90 9.82 -7.59
N LYS A 435 17.09 10.33 -6.66
CA LYS A 435 16.96 9.81 -5.30
C LYS A 435 15.81 8.81 -5.20
N ASP A 436 14.70 9.09 -5.86
CA ASP A 436 13.49 8.27 -5.82
C ASP A 436 12.83 8.27 -7.21
N ALA A 437 12.99 7.17 -7.92
CA ALA A 437 12.51 7.04 -9.30
C ALA A 437 10.98 7.05 -9.42
N ILE A 438 10.26 6.78 -8.34
CA ILE A 438 8.79 6.83 -8.30
C ILE A 438 8.31 8.23 -7.90
N THR A 439 8.67 8.65 -6.69
CA THR A 439 8.18 9.90 -6.12
C THR A 439 8.73 11.11 -6.85
N GLY A 440 10.02 11.10 -7.18
CA GLY A 440 10.66 12.17 -7.96
C GLY A 440 10.07 12.31 -9.37
N ALA A 441 9.79 11.19 -10.05
CA ALA A 441 9.10 11.23 -11.35
C ALA A 441 7.69 11.81 -11.23
N GLY A 442 6.97 11.51 -10.15
CA GLY A 442 5.66 12.10 -9.85
C GLY A 442 5.73 13.62 -9.69
N TYR A 443 6.72 14.11 -8.94
CA TYR A 443 6.89 15.56 -8.73
C TYR A 443 7.32 16.29 -10.00
N GLU A 444 8.23 15.71 -10.78
CA GLU A 444 8.57 16.28 -12.10
C GLU A 444 7.35 16.29 -13.05
N SER A 445 6.49 15.26 -12.98
CA SER A 445 5.24 15.22 -13.75
C SER A 445 4.27 16.34 -13.33
N THR A 446 4.10 16.55 -12.01
CA THR A 446 3.26 17.64 -11.49
C THR A 446 3.80 19.01 -11.96
N ARG A 447 5.11 19.22 -11.88
CA ARG A 447 5.76 20.45 -12.36
C ARG A 447 5.50 20.68 -13.84
N ALA A 448 5.71 19.66 -14.68
CA ALA A 448 5.48 19.75 -16.13
C ALA A 448 3.99 20.01 -16.47
N ARG A 449 3.05 19.46 -15.70
CA ARG A 449 1.61 19.74 -15.84
C ARG A 449 1.28 21.19 -15.51
N ILE A 450 1.89 21.75 -14.47
CA ILE A 450 1.72 23.16 -14.10
C ILE A 450 2.25 24.08 -15.22
N GLU A 451 3.45 23.80 -15.73
CA GLU A 451 4.01 24.52 -16.87
C GLU A 451 3.06 24.46 -18.08
N ALA A 452 2.52 23.28 -18.40
CA ALA A 452 1.57 23.08 -19.49
C ALA A 452 0.27 23.87 -19.29
N GLN A 453 -0.30 23.87 -18.08
CA GLN A 453 -1.53 24.62 -17.77
C GLN A 453 -1.35 26.15 -17.87
N PHE A 454 -0.12 26.65 -17.73
CA PHE A 454 0.20 28.05 -17.97
C PHE A 454 0.72 28.34 -19.41
N GLY A 455 0.68 27.34 -20.30
CA GLY A 455 1.10 27.46 -21.70
C GLY A 455 2.61 27.52 -21.91
N ASP A 456 3.41 27.16 -20.90
CA ASP A 456 4.87 27.13 -20.97
C ASP A 456 5.38 25.83 -21.63
N GLY A 457 5.17 25.73 -22.94
CA GLY A 457 5.57 24.56 -23.72
C GLY A 457 7.09 24.36 -23.79
N ASP A 458 7.87 25.44 -23.67
CA ASP A 458 9.33 25.35 -23.77
C ASP A 458 9.96 24.60 -22.57
N HIS A 459 9.35 24.64 -21.41
CA HIS A 459 9.76 23.86 -20.23
C HIS A 459 9.01 22.54 -20.12
N ALA A 460 7.69 22.53 -20.31
CA ALA A 460 6.86 21.34 -20.16
C ALA A 460 7.22 20.21 -21.15
N ILE A 461 7.38 20.53 -22.45
CA ILE A 461 7.57 19.50 -23.49
C ILE A 461 8.88 18.71 -23.30
N PRO A 462 10.05 19.34 -23.06
CA PRO A 462 11.27 18.60 -22.77
C PRO A 462 11.20 17.74 -21.51
N ALA A 463 10.50 18.21 -20.46
CA ALA A 463 10.29 17.45 -19.23
C ALA A 463 9.42 16.22 -19.49
N LEU A 464 8.30 16.37 -20.21
CA LEU A 464 7.43 15.26 -20.60
C LEU A 464 8.15 14.23 -21.50
N ALA A 465 8.96 14.71 -22.48
CA ALA A 465 9.78 13.85 -23.34
C ALA A 465 10.77 12.99 -22.54
N ARG A 466 11.32 13.55 -21.47
CA ARG A 466 12.20 12.82 -20.55
C ARG A 466 11.42 11.80 -19.73
N LEU A 467 10.27 12.18 -19.17
CA LEU A 467 9.43 11.31 -18.35
C LEU A 467 8.82 10.14 -19.14
N LEU A 468 8.52 10.31 -20.42
CA LEU A 468 8.04 9.22 -21.28
C LEU A 468 9.03 8.05 -21.40
N LYS A 469 10.33 8.29 -21.21
CA LYS A 469 11.38 7.27 -21.28
C LYS A 469 11.53 6.44 -20.01
N PHE A 470 10.89 6.88 -18.91
CA PHE A 470 10.92 6.18 -17.63
C PHE A 470 9.63 5.39 -17.40
N PRO A 471 9.69 4.28 -16.66
CA PRO A 471 8.51 3.67 -16.07
C PRO A 471 7.74 4.70 -15.22
N GLY A 472 6.41 4.69 -15.29
CA GLY A 472 5.57 5.63 -14.55
C GLY A 472 4.29 6.02 -15.26
N TYR A 473 3.66 7.07 -14.76
CA TYR A 473 2.28 7.44 -15.12
C TYR A 473 2.19 8.34 -16.37
N VAL A 474 3.28 8.92 -16.85
CA VAL A 474 3.29 9.72 -18.08
C VAL A 474 3.36 8.80 -19.28
N THR A 475 2.33 8.81 -20.11
CA THR A 475 2.24 8.00 -21.34
C THR A 475 1.68 8.85 -22.48
N PRO A 476 1.93 8.49 -23.76
CA PRO A 476 1.33 9.19 -24.89
C PRO A 476 -0.20 9.23 -24.82
N THR A 477 -0.82 8.17 -24.32
CA THR A 477 -2.26 8.11 -24.09
C THR A 477 -2.74 9.17 -23.11
N VAL A 478 -2.07 9.31 -21.97
CA VAL A 478 -2.40 10.33 -20.97
C VAL A 478 -2.18 11.74 -21.55
N LEU A 479 -1.08 11.98 -22.29
CA LEU A 479 -0.85 13.26 -22.94
C LEU A 479 -1.97 13.64 -23.93
N ARG A 480 -2.51 12.64 -24.67
CA ARG A 480 -3.63 12.88 -25.58
C ARG A 480 -4.95 13.16 -24.88
N LEU A 481 -5.22 12.54 -23.77
CA LEU A 481 -6.54 12.57 -23.12
C LEU A 481 -6.67 13.70 -22.08
N ASP A 482 -5.61 13.97 -21.34
CA ASP A 482 -5.67 14.85 -20.17
C ASP A 482 -5.84 16.31 -20.57
N PRO A 483 -6.89 16.99 -20.07
CA PRO A 483 -7.16 18.42 -20.36
C PRO A 483 -6.07 19.37 -19.84
N ASP A 484 -5.22 18.97 -18.91
CA ASP A 484 -4.13 19.81 -18.42
C ASP A 484 -3.11 20.16 -19.51
N PHE A 485 -3.08 19.38 -20.60
CA PHE A 485 -2.20 19.61 -21.75
C PHE A 485 -2.88 20.33 -22.93
N ASP A 486 -4.12 20.79 -22.78
CA ASP A 486 -4.88 21.39 -23.90
C ASP A 486 -4.19 22.58 -24.54
N LEU A 487 -3.51 23.40 -23.75
CA LEU A 487 -2.78 24.58 -24.28
C LEU A 487 -1.54 24.19 -25.11
N LEU A 488 -1.05 22.95 -24.98
CA LEU A 488 0.09 22.45 -25.77
C LEU A 488 -0.31 21.72 -27.04
N ARG A 489 -1.61 21.43 -27.26
CA ARG A 489 -2.06 20.59 -28.41
C ARG A 489 -1.73 21.16 -29.78
N GLY A 490 -1.58 22.48 -29.89
CA GLY A 490 -1.17 23.16 -31.13
C GLY A 490 0.34 23.13 -31.40
N ASP A 491 1.18 22.70 -30.43
CA ASP A 491 2.63 22.66 -30.61
C ASP A 491 3.05 21.35 -31.31
N PRO A 492 3.74 21.41 -32.46
CA PRO A 492 4.19 20.20 -33.17
C PRO A 492 5.10 19.29 -32.35
N ARG A 493 5.89 19.86 -31.43
CA ARG A 493 6.77 19.09 -30.53
C ARG A 493 5.94 18.25 -29.57
N PHE A 494 4.83 18.78 -29.05
CA PHE A 494 3.92 18.05 -28.19
C PHE A 494 3.13 16.97 -28.95
N GLN A 495 2.67 17.29 -30.18
CA GLN A 495 1.98 16.33 -31.05
C GLN A 495 2.86 15.09 -31.28
N LYS A 496 4.16 15.29 -31.55
CA LYS A 496 5.12 14.20 -31.71
C LYS A 496 5.20 13.29 -30.48
N LEU A 497 5.18 13.85 -29.26
CA LEU A 497 5.16 13.06 -28.02
C LEU A 497 3.89 12.22 -27.88
N CYS A 498 2.77 12.74 -28.39
CA CYS A 498 1.49 12.04 -28.39
C CYS A 498 1.44 10.84 -29.39
N GLU A 499 2.26 10.88 -30.44
CA GLU A 499 2.32 9.84 -31.49
C GLU A 499 3.33 8.72 -31.17
N GLU A 500 4.28 8.96 -30.27
CA GLU A 500 5.28 7.97 -29.88
C GLU A 500 4.57 6.71 -29.34
N ASN A 501 4.83 5.55 -29.98
CA ASN A 501 4.44 4.27 -29.41
C ASN A 501 5.47 3.90 -28.34
N PRO A 502 5.11 3.84 -27.07
CA PRO A 502 6.00 3.28 -26.07
C PRO A 502 6.24 1.80 -26.40
N LYS A 503 7.49 1.45 -26.67
CA LYS A 503 7.92 0.06 -26.80
C LYS A 503 7.76 -0.67 -25.48
#